data_56e933aa181ca264ae80ff235e6e8cd7
#
_entry.id   56e933aa181ca264ae80ff235e6e8cd7
#
_cell.length_a   1.000
_cell.length_b   1.000
_cell.length_c   1.000
_cell.angle_alpha   90.00
_cell.angle_beta   90.00
_cell.angle_gamma   90.00
#
_symmetry.space_group_name_H-M   'P 1'
#
loop_
_entity.id
_entity.type
_entity.pdbx_description
1 polymer ?
#
loop_
_entity_poly.entity_id
_entity_poly.type
_entity_poly.pdbx_seq_one_letter_code
_entity_poly.pdbx_strand_id
1 'polypeptide(L)'
;NENLNWNLPDKEILASIESGTQSENEISTKKDLIEKTLSEHGIEVSVDQVKSGPTVTMYGLSPGYGNSKRVRVDHILAREKDLALALASQNIRFQSPVPGESLVGIEIPNSKTSAVGLKDLIFSKKNDPLSNYALPIALGTGSDNQSVYCDLSKLPHLLVAGATGSGKSVCINSIIAGFLMKKNPDELRLIMIDPKRVELTPYTGIPHLLTPPIVEPSEAI
;
A
#
# COMPACT_ATOMS: atom_id res chain seq x y z
N ASN A 1 32.63 -6.78 -26.38
CA ASN A 1 31.46 -6.90 -25.54
C ASN A 1 31.28 -8.37 -25.20
N GLU A 2 31.87 -8.80 -24.09
CA GLU A 2 31.56 -10.13 -23.53
C GLU A 2 30.11 -10.04 -23.05
N ASN A 3 29.23 -10.87 -23.66
CA ASN A 3 27.89 -11.10 -23.12
C ASN A 3 28.08 -11.83 -21.78
N LEU A 4 28.22 -11.08 -20.72
CA LEU A 4 28.17 -11.59 -19.36
C LEU A 4 26.78 -12.18 -19.18
N ASN A 5 26.71 -13.51 -19.10
CA ASN A 5 25.48 -14.25 -18.82
C ASN A 5 25.06 -13.88 -17.40
N TRP A 6 24.24 -12.81 -17.26
CA TRP A 6 23.84 -12.27 -15.99
C TRP A 6 22.71 -13.09 -15.38
N ASN A 7 22.95 -13.71 -14.24
CA ASN A 7 21.93 -14.41 -13.49
C ASN A 7 21.28 -13.46 -12.48
N LEU A 8 19.96 -13.31 -12.54
CA LEU A 8 19.21 -12.57 -11.53
C LEU A 8 19.35 -13.23 -10.15
N PRO A 9 19.29 -12.45 -9.06
CA PRO A 9 19.32 -13.01 -7.71
C PRO A 9 18.19 -14.01 -7.47
N ASP A 10 18.45 -15.04 -6.66
CA ASP A 10 17.43 -16.01 -6.29
C ASP A 10 16.37 -15.34 -5.41
N LYS A 11 15.10 -15.62 -5.71
CA LYS A 11 13.95 -15.13 -4.93
C LYS A 11 13.99 -15.51 -3.45
N GLU A 12 14.72 -16.58 -3.09
CA GLU A 12 14.85 -17.03 -1.71
C GLU A 12 15.74 -16.11 -0.84
N ILE A 13 16.44 -15.15 -1.44
CA ILE A 13 17.14 -14.07 -0.72
C ILE A 13 16.13 -13.18 0.01
N LEU A 14 14.91 -13.02 -0.53
CA LEU A 14 13.86 -12.24 0.09
C LEU A 14 13.11 -13.07 1.13
N ALA A 15 12.93 -12.50 2.31
CA ALA A 15 12.15 -13.14 3.38
C ALA A 15 10.68 -13.30 2.97
N SER A 16 10.09 -14.45 3.29
CA SER A 16 8.64 -14.62 3.26
C SER A 16 8.06 -14.05 4.56
N ILE A 17 7.01 -13.26 4.43
CA ILE A 17 6.31 -12.66 5.58
C ILE A 17 4.94 -13.30 5.67
N GLU A 18 4.62 -13.87 6.85
CA GLU A 18 3.27 -14.35 7.11
C GLU A 18 2.34 -13.13 7.27
N SER A 19 1.33 -13.03 6.42
CA SER A 19 0.31 -11.99 6.53
C SER A 19 -0.58 -12.30 7.74
N GLY A 20 -0.50 -11.47 8.78
CA GLY A 20 -1.46 -11.52 9.87
C GLY A 20 -2.83 -11.06 9.37
N THR A 21 -3.85 -11.88 9.53
CA THR A 21 -5.24 -11.49 9.28
C THR A 21 -5.89 -11.04 10.58
N GLN A 22 -6.79 -10.05 10.50
CA GLN A 22 -7.66 -9.74 11.64
C GLN A 22 -8.54 -10.94 12.01
N SER A 23 -8.86 -11.10 13.29
CA SER A 23 -9.78 -12.15 13.69
C SER A 23 -11.20 -11.86 13.19
N GLU A 24 -11.90 -12.91 12.77
CA GLU A 24 -13.29 -12.78 12.33
C GLU A 24 -14.19 -12.16 13.41
N ASN A 25 -13.91 -12.44 14.68
CA ASN A 25 -14.62 -11.86 15.82
C ASN A 25 -14.44 -10.33 15.90
N GLU A 26 -13.24 -9.82 15.66
CA GLU A 26 -12.98 -8.38 15.67
C GLU A 26 -13.72 -7.68 14.52
N ILE A 27 -13.71 -8.29 13.34
CA ILE A 27 -14.42 -7.80 12.16
C ILE A 27 -15.92 -7.74 12.43
N SER A 28 -16.52 -8.82 12.98
CA SER A 28 -17.95 -8.87 13.31
C SER A 28 -18.32 -7.84 14.37
N THR A 29 -17.54 -7.72 15.44
CA THR A 29 -17.80 -6.74 16.50
C THR A 29 -17.79 -5.30 15.97
N LYS A 30 -16.82 -4.96 15.11
CA LYS A 30 -16.76 -3.62 14.51
C LYS A 30 -17.93 -3.36 13.57
N LYS A 31 -18.34 -4.39 12.78
CA LYS A 31 -19.52 -4.31 11.92
C LYS A 31 -20.76 -3.97 12.73
N ASP A 32 -21.06 -4.76 13.77
CA ASP A 32 -22.24 -4.58 14.62
C ASP A 32 -22.23 -3.19 15.28
N LEU A 33 -21.05 -2.73 15.71
CA LEU A 33 -20.88 -1.43 16.35
C LEU A 33 -21.12 -0.26 15.39
N ILE A 34 -20.70 -0.39 14.12
CA ILE A 34 -20.99 0.62 13.07
C ILE A 34 -22.48 0.73 12.84
N GLU A 35 -23.15 -0.41 12.56
CA GLU A 35 -24.58 -0.46 12.28
C GLU A 35 -25.38 0.09 13.47
N LYS A 36 -25.07 -0.34 14.68
CA LYS A 36 -25.70 0.11 15.91
C LYS A 36 -25.52 1.63 16.14
N THR A 37 -24.29 2.13 16.03
CA THR A 37 -24.03 3.55 16.25
C THR A 37 -24.79 4.43 15.27
N LEU A 38 -24.87 4.05 13.99
CA LEU A 38 -25.61 4.81 13.00
C LEU A 38 -27.12 4.71 13.22
N SER A 39 -27.63 3.52 13.58
CA SER A 39 -29.05 3.35 13.91
C SER A 39 -29.51 4.15 15.12
N GLU A 40 -28.67 4.30 16.17
CA GLU A 40 -28.93 5.18 17.33
C GLU A 40 -29.11 6.65 16.90
N HIS A 41 -28.58 7.06 15.79
CA HIS A 41 -28.77 8.38 15.17
C HIS A 41 -29.87 8.41 14.12
N GLY A 42 -30.68 7.34 13.98
CA GLY A 42 -31.75 7.24 12.98
C GLY A 42 -31.25 7.04 11.55
N ILE A 43 -30.04 6.55 11.39
CA ILE A 43 -29.37 6.31 10.09
C ILE A 43 -29.29 4.79 9.89
N GLU A 44 -30.25 4.25 9.15
CA GLU A 44 -30.28 2.82 8.84
C GLU A 44 -29.29 2.49 7.71
N VAL A 45 -28.33 1.62 8.01
CA VAL A 45 -27.34 1.10 7.05
C VAL A 45 -27.13 -0.39 7.28
N SER A 46 -26.65 -1.09 6.26
CA SER A 46 -26.09 -2.44 6.38
C SER A 46 -24.63 -2.46 5.96
N VAL A 47 -23.81 -3.22 6.65
CA VAL A 47 -22.43 -3.50 6.23
C VAL A 47 -22.48 -4.73 5.33
N ASP A 48 -22.46 -4.50 4.02
CA ASP A 48 -22.62 -5.56 3.02
C ASP A 48 -21.27 -6.15 2.58
N GLN A 49 -20.18 -5.40 2.78
CA GLN A 49 -18.86 -5.84 2.38
C GLN A 49 -17.82 -5.48 3.44
N VAL A 50 -16.87 -6.38 3.64
CA VAL A 50 -15.66 -6.12 4.46
C VAL A 50 -14.43 -6.54 3.68
N LYS A 51 -13.48 -5.64 3.53
CA LYS A 51 -12.17 -5.90 2.91
C LYS A 51 -11.09 -5.63 3.94
N SER A 52 -10.38 -6.67 4.34
CA SER A 52 -9.30 -6.55 5.31
C SER A 52 -7.96 -6.42 4.61
N GLY A 53 -7.38 -5.23 4.65
CA GLY A 53 -6.02 -4.96 4.18
C GLY A 53 -4.99 -5.13 5.29
N PRO A 54 -3.69 -4.93 4.99
CA PRO A 54 -2.60 -5.14 5.95
C PRO A 54 -2.59 -4.13 7.12
N THR A 55 -3.04 -2.92 6.91
CA THR A 55 -3.01 -1.83 7.90
C THR A 55 -4.37 -1.30 8.28
N VAL A 56 -5.35 -1.41 7.38
CA VAL A 56 -6.73 -0.94 7.56
C VAL A 56 -7.71 -1.98 7.08
N THR A 57 -8.91 -1.99 7.66
CA THR A 57 -10.04 -2.76 7.17
C THR A 57 -11.12 -1.80 6.69
N MET A 58 -11.61 -2.00 5.48
CA MET A 58 -12.70 -1.24 4.90
C MET A 58 -14.03 -1.96 5.11
N TYR A 59 -14.99 -1.24 5.66
CA TYR A 59 -16.38 -1.67 5.81
C TYR A 59 -17.23 -0.91 4.81
N GLY A 60 -17.82 -1.62 3.85
CA GLY A 60 -18.69 -1.06 2.80
C GLY A 60 -20.13 -1.01 3.27
N LEU A 61 -20.67 0.20 3.40
CA LEU A 61 -22.01 0.46 3.88
C LEU A 61 -22.98 0.66 2.72
N SER A 62 -24.09 -0.05 2.75
CA SER A 62 -25.28 0.23 1.93
C SER A 62 -26.26 1.13 2.68
N PRO A 63 -26.58 2.33 2.17
CA PRO A 63 -27.59 3.19 2.75
C PRO A 63 -28.99 2.55 2.64
N GLY A 64 -29.62 2.30 3.78
CA GLY A 64 -30.98 1.77 3.88
C GLY A 64 -32.07 2.84 3.77
N TYR A 65 -33.24 2.54 4.32
CA TYR A 65 -34.39 3.44 4.37
C TYR A 65 -34.73 3.76 5.82
N GLY A 66 -34.61 5.03 6.21
CA GLY A 66 -35.07 5.55 7.50
C GLY A 66 -36.28 6.44 7.30
N ASN A 67 -37.34 6.28 8.12
CA ASN A 67 -38.58 7.07 8.04
C ASN A 67 -39.17 7.12 6.62
N SER A 68 -39.21 6.00 5.91
CA SER A 68 -39.71 5.85 4.52
C SER A 68 -38.89 6.63 3.45
N LYS A 69 -37.73 7.19 3.80
CA LYS A 69 -36.82 7.85 2.86
C LYS A 69 -35.46 7.16 2.86
N ARG A 70 -34.82 7.11 1.70
CA ARG A 70 -33.47 6.59 1.58
C ARG A 70 -32.51 7.46 2.40
N VAL A 71 -31.63 6.82 3.16
CA VAL A 71 -30.56 7.48 3.92
C VAL A 71 -29.65 8.23 2.95
N ARG A 72 -29.35 9.49 3.25
CA ARG A 72 -28.43 10.31 2.47
C ARG A 72 -27.00 10.06 2.92
N VAL A 73 -26.11 10.01 1.98
CA VAL A 73 -24.65 9.82 2.23
C VAL A 73 -24.11 10.87 3.19
N ASP A 74 -24.49 12.14 3.02
CA ASP A 74 -24.05 13.23 3.88
C ASP A 74 -24.38 13.00 5.37
N HIS A 75 -25.49 12.32 5.67
CA HIS A 75 -25.86 11.99 7.04
C HIS A 75 -24.92 10.96 7.65
N ILE A 76 -24.43 10.00 6.86
CA ILE A 76 -23.44 9.01 7.28
C ILE A 76 -22.11 9.70 7.53
N LEU A 77 -21.64 10.50 6.58
CA LEU A 77 -20.35 11.22 6.69
C LEU A 77 -20.32 12.17 7.89
N ALA A 78 -21.44 12.80 8.22
CA ALA A 78 -21.54 13.70 9.37
C ALA A 78 -21.34 12.99 10.73
N ARG A 79 -21.35 11.67 10.79
CA ARG A 79 -21.17 10.86 12.01
C ARG A 79 -19.74 10.35 12.21
N GLU A 80 -18.77 10.90 11.50
CA GLU A 80 -17.37 10.51 11.61
C GLU A 80 -16.87 10.51 13.06
N LYS A 81 -17.15 11.58 13.82
CA LYS A 81 -16.70 11.71 15.21
C LYS A 81 -17.40 10.72 16.14
N ASP A 82 -18.68 10.48 15.94
CA ASP A 82 -19.47 9.56 16.74
C ASP A 82 -18.99 8.13 16.52
N LEU A 83 -18.72 7.76 15.26
CA LEU A 83 -18.15 6.47 14.89
C LEU A 83 -16.71 6.31 15.39
N ALA A 84 -15.88 7.35 15.28
CA ALA A 84 -14.52 7.32 15.80
C ALA A 84 -14.49 7.05 17.31
N LEU A 85 -15.41 7.68 18.06
CA LEU A 85 -15.56 7.47 19.50
C LEU A 85 -16.04 6.04 19.80
N ALA A 86 -17.11 5.59 19.15
CA ALA A 86 -17.67 4.26 19.37
C ALA A 86 -16.68 3.14 19.04
N LEU A 87 -15.91 3.30 17.97
CA LEU A 87 -14.90 2.34 17.52
C LEU A 87 -13.56 2.46 18.26
N ALA A 88 -13.45 3.43 19.21
CA ALA A 88 -12.20 3.78 19.90
C ALA A 88 -11.01 3.96 18.91
N SER A 89 -11.28 4.56 17.75
CA SER A 89 -10.32 4.76 16.68
C SER A 89 -10.24 6.22 16.29
N GLN A 90 -9.06 6.84 16.43
CA GLN A 90 -8.87 8.27 16.14
C GLN A 90 -8.79 8.61 14.64
N ASN A 91 -8.45 7.64 13.80
CA ASN A 91 -8.15 7.86 12.40
C ASN A 91 -9.04 6.98 11.50
N ILE A 92 -10.34 7.18 11.55
CA ILE A 92 -11.23 6.59 10.55
C ILE A 92 -11.24 7.46 9.30
N ARG A 93 -11.46 6.85 8.15
CA ARG A 93 -11.55 7.56 6.88
C ARG A 93 -12.76 7.08 6.09
N PHE A 94 -13.50 8.04 5.54
CA PHE A 94 -14.58 7.73 4.62
C PHE A 94 -14.13 7.77 3.17
N GLN A 95 -14.63 6.83 2.38
CA GLN A 95 -14.48 6.79 0.94
C GLN A 95 -15.88 6.70 0.30
N SER A 96 -16.32 7.77 -0.32
CA SER A 96 -17.68 7.82 -0.88
C SER A 96 -17.69 8.46 -2.27
N PRO A 97 -18.10 7.68 -3.28
CA PRO A 97 -18.34 6.25 -3.25
C PRO A 97 -17.05 5.42 -3.19
N VAL A 98 -17.15 4.14 -2.81
CA VAL A 98 -16.07 3.17 -3.01
C VAL A 98 -15.88 2.99 -4.52
N PRO A 99 -14.64 3.06 -5.06
CA PRO A 99 -14.41 2.94 -6.49
C PRO A 99 -14.98 1.65 -7.08
N GLY A 100 -15.83 1.83 -8.10
CA GLY A 100 -16.50 0.70 -8.77
C GLY A 100 -17.67 0.09 -8.03
N GLU A 101 -18.08 0.62 -6.87
CA GLU A 101 -19.16 0.09 -6.03
C GLU A 101 -20.14 1.18 -5.61
N SER A 102 -21.39 0.79 -5.36
CA SER A 102 -22.43 1.70 -4.86
C SER A 102 -22.49 1.72 -3.32
N LEU A 103 -21.32 1.75 -2.68
CA LEU A 103 -21.15 1.68 -1.23
C LEU A 103 -20.47 2.94 -0.69
N VAL A 104 -20.70 3.21 0.59
CA VAL A 104 -19.93 4.17 1.37
C VAL A 104 -18.92 3.37 2.20
N GLY A 105 -17.62 3.52 1.92
CA GLY A 105 -16.56 2.85 2.64
C GLY A 105 -16.18 3.58 3.93
N ILE A 106 -15.98 2.83 5.01
CA ILE A 106 -15.31 3.30 6.24
C ILE A 106 -14.04 2.50 6.40
N GLU A 107 -12.89 3.14 6.31
CA GLU A 107 -11.59 2.55 6.60
C GLU A 107 -11.26 2.75 8.08
N ILE A 108 -10.99 1.65 8.78
CA ILE A 108 -10.67 1.62 10.19
C ILE A 108 -9.28 0.98 10.35
N PRO A 109 -8.33 1.65 11.04
CA PRO A 109 -7.03 1.06 11.33
C PRO A 109 -7.15 -0.28 12.05
N ASN A 110 -6.32 -1.22 11.63
CA ASN A 110 -6.23 -2.53 12.26
C ASN A 110 -5.57 -2.42 13.63
N SER A 111 -6.04 -3.18 14.60
CA SER A 111 -5.43 -3.26 15.95
C SER A 111 -4.01 -3.85 15.86
N LYS A 112 -3.80 -4.77 14.92
CA LYS A 112 -2.50 -5.33 14.56
C LYS A 112 -2.27 -5.13 13.08
N THR A 113 -1.20 -4.44 12.73
CA THR A 113 -0.79 -4.26 11.33
C THR A 113 0.04 -5.44 10.87
N SER A 114 -0.14 -5.85 9.62
CA SER A 114 0.67 -6.86 8.96
C SER A 114 1.71 -6.20 8.07
N ALA A 115 2.92 -6.75 8.08
CA ALA A 115 3.92 -6.35 7.10
C ALA A 115 3.58 -6.95 5.73
N VAL A 116 3.92 -6.22 4.66
CA VAL A 116 3.77 -6.69 3.28
C VAL A 116 5.14 -7.08 2.74
N GLY A 117 5.31 -8.36 2.38
CA GLY A 117 6.58 -8.88 1.86
C GLY A 117 6.82 -8.46 0.41
N LEU A 118 8.01 -7.94 0.12
CA LEU A 118 8.40 -7.63 -1.25
C LEU A 118 8.40 -8.90 -2.12
N LYS A 119 8.81 -10.05 -1.57
CA LYS A 119 8.78 -11.35 -2.25
C LYS A 119 7.39 -11.68 -2.79
N ASP A 120 6.38 -11.51 -1.94
CA ASP A 120 4.99 -11.86 -2.28
C ASP A 120 4.41 -10.91 -3.35
N LEU A 121 4.87 -9.66 -3.35
CA LEU A 121 4.48 -8.68 -4.36
C LEU A 121 5.09 -8.96 -5.72
N ILE A 122 6.41 -9.24 -5.80
CA ILE A 122 7.12 -9.33 -7.07
C ILE A 122 7.18 -10.75 -7.66
N PHE A 123 6.89 -11.79 -6.85
CA PHE A 123 6.88 -13.19 -7.28
C PHE A 123 5.52 -13.88 -7.05
N SER A 124 4.43 -13.14 -7.16
CA SER A 124 3.07 -13.68 -7.02
C SER A 124 2.80 -14.83 -8.00
N LYS A 125 2.15 -15.91 -7.52
CA LYS A 125 2.01 -17.20 -8.21
C LYS A 125 1.11 -17.21 -9.45
N LYS A 126 0.33 -16.17 -9.73
CA LYS A 126 -0.62 -16.12 -10.86
C LYS A 126 -0.28 -14.96 -11.79
N ASN A 127 0.37 -15.23 -12.90
CA ASN A 127 0.76 -14.24 -13.90
C ASN A 127 1.64 -13.14 -13.31
N ASP A 128 2.90 -13.08 -13.68
CA ASP A 128 3.80 -12.02 -13.22
C ASP A 128 3.20 -10.65 -13.61
N PRO A 129 2.56 -9.92 -12.67
CA PRO A 129 1.86 -8.66 -12.99
C PRO A 129 2.83 -7.59 -13.48
N LEU A 130 4.12 -7.82 -13.27
CA LEU A 130 5.20 -6.90 -13.58
C LEU A 130 5.82 -7.17 -14.96
N SER A 131 5.48 -8.28 -15.61
CA SER A 131 6.08 -8.70 -16.90
C SER A 131 5.88 -7.68 -18.03
N ASN A 132 4.78 -6.92 -17.99
CA ASN A 132 4.44 -5.90 -18.99
C ASN A 132 4.99 -4.51 -18.69
N TYR A 133 5.72 -4.34 -17.57
CA TYR A 133 6.27 -3.05 -17.15
C TYR A 133 7.76 -2.97 -17.47
N ALA A 134 8.17 -1.86 -18.09
CA ALA A 134 9.59 -1.66 -18.38
C ALA A 134 10.40 -1.44 -17.07
N LEU A 135 9.89 -0.61 -16.16
CA LEU A 135 10.46 -0.35 -14.84
C LEU A 135 9.41 -0.58 -13.75
N PRO A 136 9.16 -1.85 -13.39
CA PRO A 136 8.09 -2.22 -12.47
C PRO A 136 8.40 -1.78 -11.02
N ILE A 137 7.45 -1.11 -10.38
CA ILE A 137 7.46 -0.79 -8.95
C ILE A 137 6.29 -1.50 -8.28
N ALA A 138 6.58 -2.30 -7.25
CA ALA A 138 5.57 -2.81 -6.33
C ALA A 138 5.41 -1.83 -5.17
N LEU A 139 4.27 -1.12 -5.13
CA LEU A 139 4.00 -0.10 -4.12
C LEU A 139 3.53 -0.68 -2.78
N GLY A 140 2.91 -1.85 -2.81
CA GLY A 140 2.37 -2.49 -1.62
C GLY A 140 1.01 -3.13 -1.86
N THR A 141 0.22 -3.22 -0.78
CA THR A 141 -1.13 -3.79 -0.79
C THR A 141 -2.13 -2.74 -0.31
N GLY A 142 -3.21 -2.58 -1.05
CA GLY A 142 -4.29 -1.64 -0.74
C GLY A 142 -5.19 -2.11 0.41
N SER A 143 -6.14 -1.26 0.79
CA SER A 143 -7.18 -1.58 1.79
C SER A 143 -8.13 -2.70 1.34
N ASP A 144 -8.19 -2.96 0.05
CA ASP A 144 -8.94 -4.05 -0.57
C ASP A 144 -8.14 -5.38 -0.66
N ASN A 145 -6.96 -5.42 -0.06
CA ASN A 145 -6.01 -6.53 -0.11
C ASN A 145 -5.48 -6.85 -1.52
N GLN A 146 -5.60 -5.90 -2.46
CA GLN A 146 -5.02 -6.03 -3.79
C GLN A 146 -3.63 -5.41 -3.85
N SER A 147 -2.71 -6.10 -4.53
CA SER A 147 -1.36 -5.56 -4.75
C SER A 147 -1.41 -4.40 -5.73
N VAL A 148 -0.69 -3.33 -5.42
CA VAL A 148 -0.63 -2.10 -6.23
C VAL A 148 0.74 -1.98 -6.87
N TYR A 149 0.73 -1.78 -8.18
CA TYR A 149 1.94 -1.66 -8.99
C TYR A 149 1.90 -0.42 -9.87
N CYS A 150 3.06 0.09 -10.23
CA CYS A 150 3.18 1.10 -11.29
C CYS A 150 4.43 0.87 -12.13
N ASP A 151 4.44 1.46 -13.32
CA ASP A 151 5.59 1.46 -14.21
C ASP A 151 6.29 2.83 -14.14
N LEU A 152 7.47 2.88 -13.53
CA LEU A 152 8.24 4.12 -13.39
C LEU A 152 8.57 4.75 -14.77
N SER A 153 8.73 3.93 -15.80
CA SER A 153 9.03 4.43 -17.16
C SER A 153 7.90 5.29 -17.75
N LYS A 154 6.69 5.16 -17.23
CA LYS A 154 5.52 5.94 -17.67
C LYS A 154 5.29 7.21 -16.84
N LEU A 155 6.09 7.40 -15.80
CA LEU A 155 6.02 8.56 -14.92
C LEU A 155 7.13 9.55 -15.30
N PRO A 156 6.84 10.86 -15.46
CA PRO A 156 7.91 11.85 -15.69
C PRO A 156 8.83 11.93 -14.47
N HIS A 157 8.26 11.91 -13.27
CA HIS A 157 8.96 11.93 -11.99
C HIS A 157 8.15 11.17 -10.94
N LEU A 158 8.83 10.64 -9.91
CA LEU A 158 8.22 10.08 -8.73
C LEU A 158 8.76 10.80 -7.48
N LEU A 159 7.89 11.46 -6.75
CA LEU A 159 8.21 12.06 -5.46
C LEU A 159 7.74 11.14 -4.33
N VAL A 160 8.68 10.75 -3.46
CA VAL A 160 8.38 9.98 -2.24
C VAL A 160 8.62 10.89 -1.04
N ALA A 161 7.55 11.26 -0.34
CA ALA A 161 7.60 12.15 0.81
C ALA A 161 6.94 11.52 2.05
N GLY A 162 7.40 11.91 3.23
CA GLY A 162 6.86 11.44 4.49
C GLY A 162 7.63 11.97 5.69
N ALA A 163 6.99 11.97 6.86
CA ALA A 163 7.63 12.31 8.12
C ALA A 163 8.73 11.31 8.50
N THR A 164 9.57 11.66 9.44
CA THR A 164 10.58 10.73 9.96
C THR A 164 9.90 9.49 10.53
N GLY A 165 10.38 8.31 10.17
CA GLY A 165 9.79 7.03 10.60
C GLY A 165 8.57 6.58 9.79
N SER A 166 8.11 7.34 8.76
CA SER A 166 6.97 6.94 7.91
C SER A 166 7.25 5.80 6.94
N GLY A 167 8.50 5.34 6.82
CA GLY A 167 8.88 4.28 5.90
C GLY A 167 9.39 4.76 4.53
N LYS A 168 9.70 6.05 4.35
CA LYS A 168 10.23 6.58 3.08
C LYS A 168 11.46 5.81 2.58
N SER A 169 12.46 5.60 3.44
CA SER A 169 13.67 4.84 3.11
C SER A 169 13.37 3.38 2.80
N VAL A 170 12.41 2.77 3.52
CA VAL A 170 11.95 1.42 3.25
C VAL A 170 11.31 1.33 1.86
N CYS A 171 10.49 2.31 1.49
CA CYS A 171 9.88 2.38 0.16
C CYS A 171 10.94 2.49 -0.95
N ILE A 172 11.92 3.39 -0.79
CA ILE A 172 13.02 3.56 -1.76
C ILE A 172 13.82 2.25 -1.90
N ASN A 173 14.18 1.63 -0.76
CA ASN A 173 14.91 0.36 -0.76
C ASN A 173 14.10 -0.77 -1.40
N SER A 174 12.78 -0.82 -1.18
CA SER A 174 11.90 -1.81 -1.80
C SER A 174 11.85 -1.63 -3.33
N ILE A 175 11.82 -0.39 -3.81
CA ILE A 175 11.86 -0.08 -5.26
C ILE A 175 13.19 -0.56 -5.86
N ILE A 176 14.32 -0.18 -5.25
CA ILE A 176 15.65 -0.57 -5.73
C ILE A 176 15.80 -2.10 -5.71
N ALA A 177 15.46 -2.74 -4.58
CA ALA A 177 15.52 -4.19 -4.45
C ALA A 177 14.62 -4.89 -5.49
N GLY A 178 13.41 -4.36 -5.72
CA GLY A 178 12.50 -4.87 -6.75
C GLY A 178 13.12 -4.82 -8.15
N PHE A 179 13.81 -3.74 -8.50
CA PHE A 179 14.54 -3.63 -9.76
C PHE A 179 15.69 -4.65 -9.85
N LEU A 180 16.52 -4.75 -8.81
CA LEU A 180 17.65 -5.67 -8.80
C LEU A 180 17.22 -7.14 -8.89
N MET A 181 16.02 -7.47 -8.42
CA MET A 181 15.44 -8.82 -8.52
C MET A 181 14.84 -9.14 -9.89
N LYS A 182 14.57 -8.14 -10.74
CA LYS A 182 13.83 -8.30 -12.00
C LYS A 182 14.58 -7.81 -13.23
N LYS A 183 15.62 -7.01 -13.08
CA LYS A 183 16.37 -6.40 -14.18
C LYS A 183 17.86 -6.67 -14.04
N ASN A 184 18.49 -6.98 -15.15
CA ASN A 184 19.94 -7.10 -15.21
C ASN A 184 20.60 -5.74 -15.54
N PRO A 185 21.94 -5.62 -15.43
CA PRO A 185 22.63 -4.35 -15.71
C PRO A 185 22.54 -3.86 -17.16
N ASP A 186 22.20 -4.72 -18.12
CA ASP A 186 22.00 -4.30 -19.52
C ASP A 186 20.60 -3.71 -19.74
N GLU A 187 19.63 -4.08 -18.90
CA GLU A 187 18.26 -3.59 -18.95
C GLU A 187 18.05 -2.33 -18.10
N LEU A 188 18.84 -2.17 -17.00
CA LEU A 188 18.71 -1.06 -16.08
C LEU A 188 20.06 -0.56 -15.60
N ARG A 189 20.28 0.74 -15.73
CA ARG A 189 21.40 1.47 -15.14
C ARG A 189 20.88 2.51 -14.15
N LEU A 190 21.63 2.69 -13.06
CA LEU A 190 21.24 3.57 -11.96
C LEU A 190 22.33 4.63 -11.72
N ILE A 191 21.89 5.85 -11.45
CA ILE A 191 22.68 6.90 -10.81
C ILE A 191 22.00 7.17 -9.47
N MET A 192 22.76 7.10 -8.39
CA MET A 192 22.27 7.33 -7.04
C MET A 192 22.95 8.58 -6.45
N ILE A 193 22.15 9.48 -5.87
CA ILE A 193 22.63 10.70 -5.23
C ILE A 193 22.11 10.68 -3.79
N ASP A 194 23.06 10.61 -2.83
CA ASP A 194 22.76 10.53 -1.39
C ASP A 194 23.62 11.54 -0.61
N PRO A 195 23.23 12.82 -0.59
CA PRO A 195 23.99 13.86 0.08
C PRO A 195 24.09 13.67 1.60
N LYS A 196 23.25 12.81 2.18
CA LYS A 196 23.26 12.48 3.61
C LYS A 196 24.12 11.27 3.96
N ARG A 197 24.56 10.49 2.98
CA ARG A 197 25.35 9.25 3.13
C ARG A 197 24.70 8.20 4.04
N VAL A 198 23.37 8.09 4.01
CA VAL A 198 22.63 7.26 4.98
C VAL A 198 21.89 6.11 4.30
N GLU A 199 21.27 6.36 3.16
CA GLU A 199 20.27 5.43 2.61
C GLU A 199 20.81 4.62 1.43
N LEU A 200 21.63 5.20 0.55
CA LEU A 200 22.05 4.58 -0.71
C LEU A 200 23.50 4.07 -0.72
N THR A 201 24.29 4.41 0.27
CA THR A 201 25.68 3.93 0.42
C THR A 201 25.82 2.39 0.39
N PRO A 202 24.88 1.59 0.95
CA PRO A 202 24.95 0.13 0.89
C PRO A 202 24.93 -0.46 -0.52
N TYR A 203 24.46 0.30 -1.50
CA TYR A 203 24.41 -0.13 -2.91
C TYR A 203 25.74 0.09 -3.66
N THR A 204 26.77 0.61 -3.00
CA THR A 204 28.08 0.80 -3.61
C THR A 204 28.61 -0.53 -4.17
N GLY A 205 29.01 -0.52 -5.45
CA GLY A 205 29.59 -1.68 -6.12
C GLY A 205 28.60 -2.61 -6.80
N ILE A 206 27.30 -2.36 -6.75
CA ILE A 206 26.36 -3.14 -7.57
C ILE A 206 26.59 -2.83 -9.06
N PRO A 207 26.48 -3.82 -9.94
CA PRO A 207 26.84 -3.66 -11.37
C PRO A 207 25.86 -2.79 -12.15
N HIS A 208 24.72 -2.46 -11.57
CA HIS A 208 23.74 -1.55 -12.17
C HIS A 208 24.15 -0.07 -12.08
N LEU A 209 25.10 0.28 -11.20
CA LEU A 209 25.53 1.67 -11.03
C LEU A 209 26.42 2.12 -12.20
N LEU A 210 26.13 3.31 -12.75
CA LEU A 210 27.00 3.99 -13.70
C LEU A 210 28.20 4.65 -13.03
N THR A 211 28.05 5.04 -11.76
CA THR A 211 29.08 5.66 -10.91
C THR A 211 28.79 5.25 -9.46
N PRO A 212 29.77 5.25 -8.56
CA PRO A 212 29.51 5.13 -7.13
C PRO A 212 28.43 6.15 -6.68
N PRO A 213 27.69 5.88 -5.60
CA PRO A 213 26.70 6.83 -5.10
C PRO A 213 27.34 8.20 -4.86
N ILE A 214 26.78 9.21 -5.49
CA ILE A 214 27.25 10.60 -5.42
C ILE A 214 26.80 11.19 -4.08
N VAL A 215 27.75 11.74 -3.34
CA VAL A 215 27.49 12.29 -2.00
C VAL A 215 27.70 13.81 -1.94
N GLU A 216 28.56 14.35 -2.79
CA GLU A 216 28.82 15.79 -2.85
C GLU A 216 27.91 16.44 -3.91
N PRO A 217 27.14 17.48 -3.56
CA PRO A 217 26.22 18.13 -4.48
C PRO A 217 26.89 18.67 -5.77
N SER A 218 28.16 19.04 -5.70
CA SER A 218 28.96 19.51 -6.82
C SER A 218 29.25 18.42 -7.87
N GLU A 219 29.19 17.16 -7.48
CA GLU A 219 29.42 16.01 -8.37
C GLU A 219 28.12 15.56 -9.04
N ALA A 220 26.98 16.08 -8.60
CA ALA A 220 25.65 15.74 -9.12
C ALA A 220 25.21 16.64 -10.28
N ILE A 221 26.00 17.65 -10.63
CA ILE A 221 25.80 18.62 -11.73
C ILE A 221 26.65 18.20 -12.93
#